data_663e75934838b9673c80d1aa67c154cd
#
_entry.id   663e75934838b9673c80d1aa67c154cd
#
_cell.length_a   1.000
_cell.length_b   1.000
_cell.length_c   1.000
_cell.angle_alpha   90.00
_cell.angle_beta   90.00
_cell.angle_gamma   90.00
#
_symmetry.space_group_name_H-M   'P 1'
#
loop_
_entity.id
_entity.type
_entity.pdbx_description
1 polymer ?
#
loop_
_entity_poly.entity_id
_entity_poly.type
_entity_poly.pdbx_seq_one_letter_code
_entity_poly.pdbx_strand_id
1 'polypeptide(L)'
;MQNTSLRLIESIPGTAVIRLAVLTLGVAAFIPAPANADAIPAKGTTPYVTHFVFRPVQSLDVPGLGTATLLEAVGTTENLKGEKMLDKMSARCTALNVASGDKKYIDGACVLSDADGDMIFSTFDTRDIDKSQPELNCGTHIITGGTGKYKGITGSEPFACNGMPPLAGDGGLTAMDIPHNTSWEIKN
;
A
#
# COMPACT_ATOMS: atom_id res chain seq x y z
N MET A 1 62.16 -22.81 -22.53
CA MET A 1 62.58 -22.54 -23.91
C MET A 1 62.03 -21.16 -24.24
N GLN A 2 62.79 -20.09 -23.97
CA GLN A 2 63.61 -19.30 -24.89
C GLN A 2 62.76 -18.87 -26.13
N ASN A 3 62.50 -17.56 -26.37
CA ASN A 3 63.51 -16.68 -26.88
C ASN A 3 63.09 -15.19 -26.77
N THR A 4 64.06 -14.42 -26.36
CA THR A 4 64.26 -13.00 -26.33
C THR A 4 64.45 -12.43 -27.74
N SER A 5 63.90 -11.28 -28.05
CA SER A 5 64.52 -10.37 -29.06
C SER A 5 64.29 -8.90 -28.71
N LEU A 6 65.35 -8.27 -28.23
CA LEU A 6 65.57 -6.83 -28.24
C LEU A 6 65.75 -6.34 -29.67
N ARG A 7 65.23 -5.14 -30.03
CA ARG A 7 65.87 -4.24 -31.00
C ARG A 7 65.72 -2.78 -30.57
N LEU A 8 66.84 -2.19 -30.57
CA LEU A 8 67.41 -0.85 -30.38
C LEU A 8 66.66 0.25 -31.16
N ILE A 9 66.45 1.32 -30.48
CA ILE A 9 66.87 2.76 -30.62
C ILE A 9 67.04 3.29 -32.04
N GLU A 10 66.27 4.34 -32.36
CA GLU A 10 66.78 5.47 -33.14
C GLU A 10 66.21 6.78 -32.59
N SER A 11 67.10 7.68 -32.23
CA SER A 11 66.91 9.05 -31.74
C SER A 11 66.74 10.00 -32.92
N ILE A 12 65.71 10.87 -32.89
CA ILE A 12 65.55 12.02 -33.77
C ILE A 12 65.41 13.27 -32.89
N PRO A 13 66.23 14.32 -33.15
CA PRO A 13 66.23 15.54 -32.35
C PRO A 13 65.25 16.60 -32.84
N GLY A 14 64.66 17.26 -31.91
CA GLY A 14 64.24 18.66 -31.98
C GLY A 14 63.08 19.07 -32.85
N THR A 15 61.97 19.28 -32.24
CA THR A 15 60.95 20.25 -32.74
C THR A 15 60.23 20.90 -31.56
N ALA A 16 60.05 22.19 -31.61
CA ALA A 16 59.51 23.07 -30.59
C ALA A 16 58.11 22.68 -30.17
N VAL A 17 57.92 22.49 -28.88
CA VAL A 17 56.62 22.21 -28.29
C VAL A 17 55.90 23.54 -28.04
N ILE A 18 54.96 23.88 -28.93
CA ILE A 18 53.97 24.92 -28.65
C ILE A 18 53.00 24.31 -27.61
N ARG A 19 53.05 24.83 -26.39
CA ARG A 19 52.06 24.46 -25.33
C ARG A 19 50.75 25.17 -25.63
N LEU A 20 49.84 24.48 -26.23
CA LEU A 20 48.41 24.88 -26.31
C LEU A 20 47.78 24.54 -24.97
N ALA A 21 47.49 25.54 -24.15
CA ALA A 21 46.70 25.37 -22.94
C ALA A 21 45.25 25.20 -23.35
N VAL A 22 44.76 23.96 -23.33
CA VAL A 22 43.33 23.67 -23.49
C VAL A 22 42.66 23.92 -22.14
N LEU A 23 41.97 25.04 -22.03
CA LEU A 23 41.06 25.31 -20.91
C LEU A 23 39.82 24.38 -21.09
N THR A 24 39.81 23.25 -20.41
CA THR A 24 38.60 22.44 -20.29
C THR A 24 37.64 23.11 -19.30
N LEU A 25 36.64 23.85 -19.80
CA LEU A 25 35.48 24.21 -19.00
C LEU A 25 34.76 22.91 -18.65
N GLY A 26 34.91 22.49 -17.40
CA GLY A 26 34.08 21.39 -16.84
C GLY A 26 32.64 21.83 -16.72
N VAL A 27 31.78 21.44 -17.69
CA VAL A 27 30.35 21.50 -17.54
C VAL A 27 30.00 20.40 -16.51
N ALA A 28 29.78 20.78 -15.26
CA ALA A 28 29.16 19.90 -14.28
C ALA A 28 27.72 19.59 -14.76
N ALA A 29 27.56 18.46 -15.42
CA ALA A 29 26.26 17.93 -15.72
C ALA A 29 25.60 17.61 -14.36
N PHE A 30 24.64 18.42 -13.93
CA PHE A 30 23.69 18.06 -12.89
C PHE A 30 22.88 16.89 -13.44
N ILE A 31 23.33 15.67 -13.15
CA ILE A 31 22.51 14.46 -13.31
C ILE A 31 21.51 14.52 -12.17
N PRO A 32 20.20 14.78 -12.41
CA PRO A 32 19.22 14.66 -11.36
C PRO A 32 19.32 13.22 -10.86
N ALA A 33 19.54 13.04 -9.54
CA ALA A 33 19.45 11.72 -8.94
C ALA A 33 18.09 11.13 -9.33
N PRO A 34 18.01 9.85 -9.73
CA PRO A 34 16.73 9.22 -10.01
C PRO A 34 15.87 9.40 -8.76
N ALA A 35 14.72 10.08 -8.91
CA ALA A 35 13.72 10.11 -7.87
C ALA A 35 13.45 8.64 -7.54
N ASN A 36 13.64 8.23 -6.29
CA ASN A 36 13.34 6.87 -5.84
C ASN A 36 11.84 6.66 -6.09
N ALA A 37 11.51 6.04 -7.22
CA ALA A 37 10.14 5.68 -7.60
C ALA A 37 9.53 4.66 -6.60
N ASP A 38 10.31 4.21 -5.62
CA ASP A 38 9.97 3.17 -4.65
C ASP A 38 9.62 3.71 -3.25
N ALA A 39 9.85 5.00 -2.97
CA ALA A 39 9.56 5.57 -1.67
C ALA A 39 8.06 5.89 -1.52
N ILE A 40 7.45 5.41 -0.43
CA ILE A 40 6.09 5.83 -0.06
C ILE A 40 6.12 7.30 0.33
N PRO A 41 5.28 8.17 -0.26
CA PRO A 41 5.20 9.58 0.12
C PRO A 41 4.82 9.74 1.61
N ALA A 42 5.43 10.72 2.29
CA ALA A 42 5.12 10.99 3.69
C ALA A 42 3.65 11.40 3.93
N LYS A 43 2.96 11.85 2.89
CA LYS A 43 1.52 12.13 2.90
C LYS A 43 0.95 12.03 1.50
N GLY A 44 -0.33 11.71 1.41
CA GLY A 44 -1.00 11.62 0.12
C GLY A 44 -2.46 11.22 0.23
N THR A 45 -3.07 11.07 -0.95
CA THR A 45 -4.42 10.54 -1.12
C THR A 45 -4.44 9.64 -2.33
N THR A 46 -4.98 8.42 -2.18
CA THR A 46 -5.07 7.47 -3.28
C THR A 46 -6.33 6.61 -3.17
N PRO A 47 -7.03 6.36 -4.29
CA PRO A 47 -8.07 5.35 -4.35
C PRO A 47 -7.45 3.95 -4.49
N TYR A 48 -8.03 2.98 -3.80
CA TYR A 48 -7.69 1.57 -3.96
C TYR A 48 -8.92 0.69 -3.72
N VAL A 49 -8.83 -0.57 -4.11
CA VAL A 49 -9.86 -1.58 -3.85
C VAL A 49 -9.26 -2.69 -3.00
N THR A 50 -10.01 -3.17 -2.02
CA THR A 50 -9.72 -4.43 -1.34
C THR A 50 -10.69 -5.50 -1.84
N HIS A 51 -10.14 -6.59 -2.35
CA HIS A 51 -10.88 -7.78 -2.78
C HIS A 51 -10.92 -8.75 -1.62
N PHE A 52 -12.01 -8.76 -0.88
CA PHE A 52 -12.17 -9.60 0.31
C PHE A 52 -13.02 -10.84 0.06
N VAL A 53 -12.68 -11.90 0.80
CA VAL A 53 -13.59 -13.00 1.10
C VAL A 53 -13.86 -12.98 2.61
N PHE A 54 -15.12 -12.84 2.96
CA PHE A 54 -15.62 -12.87 4.34
C PHE A 54 -16.15 -14.26 4.68
N ARG A 55 -15.90 -14.69 5.91
CA ARG A 55 -16.51 -15.89 6.48
C ARG A 55 -17.02 -15.63 7.90
N PRO A 56 -18.18 -16.15 8.28
CA PRO A 56 -18.60 -16.18 9.66
C PRO A 56 -17.72 -17.18 10.43
N VAL A 57 -17.24 -16.75 11.59
CA VAL A 57 -16.45 -17.59 12.50
C VAL A 57 -17.34 -18.13 13.63
N GLN A 58 -18.16 -17.25 14.20
CA GLN A 58 -19.05 -17.56 15.28
C GLN A 58 -20.27 -16.63 15.26
N SER A 59 -21.44 -17.16 15.52
CA SER A 59 -22.65 -16.37 15.69
C SER A 59 -23.28 -16.62 17.04
N LEU A 60 -23.78 -15.56 17.64
CA LEU A 60 -24.60 -15.59 18.85
C LEU A 60 -25.97 -15.03 18.47
N ASP A 61 -27.00 -15.86 18.58
CA ASP A 61 -28.40 -15.46 18.42
C ASP A 61 -29.04 -15.36 19.81
N VAL A 62 -29.58 -14.18 20.13
CA VAL A 62 -30.24 -13.94 21.41
C VAL A 62 -31.70 -13.67 21.16
N PRO A 63 -32.62 -14.61 21.51
CA PRO A 63 -34.02 -14.50 21.27
C PRO A 63 -34.60 -13.16 21.74
N GLY A 64 -35.28 -12.43 20.87
CA GLY A 64 -35.89 -11.14 21.14
C GLY A 64 -34.90 -9.94 21.20
N LEU A 65 -33.61 -10.18 21.07
CA LEU A 65 -32.59 -9.11 21.04
C LEU A 65 -31.91 -9.01 19.68
N GLY A 66 -31.58 -10.13 19.03
CA GLY A 66 -30.92 -10.12 17.73
C GLY A 66 -29.68 -11.00 17.65
N THR A 67 -28.89 -10.80 16.61
CA THR A 67 -27.74 -11.63 16.28
C THR A 67 -26.45 -10.80 16.29
N ALA A 68 -25.39 -11.38 16.84
CA ALA A 68 -24.02 -10.88 16.70
C ALA A 68 -23.15 -11.95 16.05
N THR A 69 -22.47 -11.63 14.95
CA THR A 69 -21.64 -12.57 14.20
C THR A 69 -20.22 -12.06 14.11
N LEU A 70 -19.28 -12.86 14.63
CA LEU A 70 -17.86 -12.64 14.40
C LEU A 70 -17.51 -13.05 12.97
N LEU A 71 -16.93 -12.15 12.23
CA LEU A 71 -16.47 -12.33 10.84
C LEU A 71 -14.96 -12.30 10.78
N GLU A 72 -14.39 -13.09 9.90
CA GLU A 72 -13.04 -12.95 9.41
C GLU A 72 -13.08 -12.62 7.92
N ALA A 73 -12.23 -11.69 7.48
CA ALA A 73 -12.03 -11.38 6.08
C ALA A 73 -10.56 -11.54 5.72
N VAL A 74 -10.29 -12.11 4.56
CA VAL A 74 -8.96 -12.19 3.95
C VAL A 74 -9.03 -11.73 2.52
N GLY A 75 -7.99 -11.04 2.05
CA GLY A 75 -8.01 -10.46 0.71
C GLY A 75 -6.70 -9.85 0.29
N THR A 76 -6.76 -9.10 -0.80
CA THR A 76 -5.64 -8.36 -1.35
C THR A 76 -6.09 -6.96 -1.76
N THR A 77 -5.14 -6.03 -1.84
CA THR A 77 -5.41 -4.66 -2.28
C THR A 77 -4.91 -4.43 -3.70
N GLU A 78 -5.56 -3.52 -4.42
CA GLU A 78 -5.17 -3.03 -5.73
C GLU A 78 -5.26 -1.50 -5.74
N ASN A 79 -4.13 -0.81 -5.99
CA ASN A 79 -4.11 0.63 -6.12
C ASN A 79 -4.60 1.05 -7.51
N LEU A 80 -5.64 1.89 -7.59
CA LEU A 80 -6.27 2.26 -8.85
C LEU A 80 -5.49 3.28 -9.68
N LYS A 81 -4.41 3.87 -9.12
CA LYS A 81 -3.49 4.76 -9.83
C LYS A 81 -2.17 4.08 -10.22
N GLY A 82 -1.97 2.81 -9.82
CA GLY A 82 -0.71 2.10 -10.00
C GLY A 82 0.41 2.63 -9.11
N GLU A 83 0.08 3.32 -8.02
CA GLU A 83 1.02 3.76 -6.99
C GLU A 83 1.37 2.59 -6.07
N LYS A 84 2.55 2.62 -5.43
CA LYS A 84 2.95 1.54 -4.51
C LYS A 84 2.20 1.54 -3.17
N MET A 85 1.68 2.69 -2.77
CA MET A 85 0.89 2.80 -1.55
C MET A 85 -0.39 1.99 -1.69
N LEU A 86 -0.63 1.03 -0.78
CA LEU A 86 -1.81 0.18 -0.77
C LEU A 86 -2.00 -0.69 -2.04
N ASP A 87 -0.90 -1.03 -2.75
CA ASP A 87 -0.93 -1.92 -3.90
C ASP A 87 -0.40 -3.31 -3.52
N LYS A 88 -1.12 -4.36 -3.92
CA LYS A 88 -0.73 -5.78 -3.75
C LYS A 88 -0.36 -6.15 -2.31
N MET A 89 -1.02 -5.54 -1.34
CA MET A 89 -0.88 -5.92 0.06
C MET A 89 -1.83 -7.07 0.37
N SER A 90 -1.38 -8.00 1.22
CA SER A 90 -2.28 -8.97 1.85
C SER A 90 -3.08 -8.26 2.93
N ALA A 91 -4.39 -8.52 2.98
CA ALA A 91 -5.29 -7.91 3.96
C ALA A 91 -5.96 -8.99 4.81
N ARG A 92 -6.05 -8.75 6.12
CA ARG A 92 -6.81 -9.56 7.06
C ARG A 92 -7.55 -8.67 8.04
N CYS A 93 -8.85 -8.94 8.19
CA CYS A 93 -9.69 -8.23 9.15
C CYS A 93 -10.43 -9.20 10.05
N THR A 94 -10.73 -8.73 11.26
CA THR A 94 -11.70 -9.35 12.16
C THR A 94 -12.77 -8.32 12.47
N ALA A 95 -14.04 -8.70 12.37
CA ALA A 95 -15.16 -7.80 12.52
C ALA A 95 -16.30 -8.42 13.33
N LEU A 96 -17.05 -7.58 14.00
CA LEU A 96 -18.32 -7.93 14.65
C LEU A 96 -19.46 -7.32 13.85
N ASN A 97 -20.30 -8.19 13.27
CA ASN A 97 -21.56 -7.80 12.63
C ASN A 97 -22.69 -7.93 13.64
N VAL A 98 -23.34 -6.82 13.95
CA VAL A 98 -24.45 -6.75 14.89
C VAL A 98 -25.74 -6.41 14.15
N ALA A 99 -26.78 -7.20 14.41
CA ALA A 99 -28.16 -6.96 13.97
C ALA A 99 -29.11 -7.10 15.15
N SER A 100 -29.50 -5.99 15.77
CA SER A 100 -30.35 -5.97 16.97
C SER A 100 -31.43 -4.88 16.83
N GLY A 101 -32.66 -5.30 16.56
CA GLY A 101 -33.75 -4.39 16.23
C GLY A 101 -33.42 -3.55 15.01
N ASP A 102 -33.51 -2.22 15.13
CA ASP A 102 -33.14 -1.28 14.07
C ASP A 102 -31.64 -1.02 13.94
N LYS A 103 -30.83 -1.54 14.87
CA LYS A 103 -29.37 -1.36 14.87
C LYS A 103 -28.71 -2.43 14.03
N LYS A 104 -28.09 -1.99 12.94
CA LYS A 104 -27.27 -2.84 12.08
C LYS A 104 -25.95 -2.12 11.83
N TYR A 105 -24.85 -2.77 12.21
CA TYR A 105 -23.51 -2.22 11.97
C TYR A 105 -22.46 -3.33 11.94
N ILE A 106 -21.33 -3.01 11.36
CA ILE A 106 -20.13 -3.83 11.40
C ILE A 106 -18.99 -2.93 11.88
N ASP A 107 -18.27 -3.37 12.88
CA ASP A 107 -17.03 -2.74 13.30
C ASP A 107 -15.91 -3.77 13.45
N GLY A 108 -14.65 -3.30 13.39
CA GLY A 108 -13.54 -4.22 13.46
C GLY A 108 -12.18 -3.58 13.28
N ALA A 109 -11.21 -4.45 13.05
CA ALA A 109 -9.82 -4.06 12.82
C ALA A 109 -9.22 -4.85 11.68
N CYS A 110 -8.30 -4.20 10.96
CA CYS A 110 -7.59 -4.78 9.83
C CYS A 110 -6.08 -4.61 9.97
N VAL A 111 -5.37 -5.56 9.40
CA VAL A 111 -3.95 -5.45 9.10
C VAL A 111 -3.73 -5.68 7.61
N LEU A 112 -2.96 -4.79 7.01
CA LEU A 112 -2.46 -4.93 5.64
C LEU A 112 -0.96 -5.14 5.72
N SER A 113 -0.43 -6.10 4.96
CA SER A 113 1.00 -6.42 4.93
C SER A 113 1.48 -6.46 3.49
N ASP A 114 2.55 -5.76 3.20
CA ASP A 114 3.19 -5.78 1.88
C ASP A 114 4.19 -6.93 1.72
N ALA A 115 4.84 -6.99 0.55
CA ALA A 115 5.80 -8.05 0.22
C ALA A 115 7.07 -8.03 1.09
N ASP A 116 7.42 -6.90 1.70
CA ASP A 116 8.56 -6.77 2.62
C ASP A 116 8.19 -7.18 4.06
N GLY A 117 6.88 -7.40 4.33
CA GLY A 117 6.35 -7.69 5.66
C GLY A 117 6.06 -6.44 6.49
N ASP A 118 6.18 -5.24 5.91
CA ASP A 118 5.78 -4.01 6.56
C ASP A 118 4.25 -3.89 6.59
N MET A 119 3.69 -3.38 7.68
CA MET A 119 2.25 -3.45 7.96
C MET A 119 1.63 -2.09 8.18
N ILE A 120 0.35 -1.98 7.82
CA ILE A 120 -0.55 -0.88 8.18
C ILE A 120 -1.66 -1.47 9.05
N PHE A 121 -2.03 -0.76 10.13
CA PHE A 121 -3.11 -1.13 11.05
C PHE A 121 -4.23 -0.12 10.95
N SER A 122 -5.46 -0.61 10.89
CA SER A 122 -6.66 0.25 10.92
C SER A 122 -7.77 -0.37 11.78
N THR A 123 -8.65 0.48 12.26
CA THR A 123 -9.98 0.10 12.77
C THR A 123 -11.04 0.66 11.84
N PHE A 124 -12.20 0.04 11.78
CA PHE A 124 -13.32 0.55 10.97
C PHE A 124 -14.65 0.43 11.67
N ASP A 125 -15.57 1.29 11.26
CA ASP A 125 -16.94 1.32 11.75
C ASP A 125 -17.89 1.74 10.62
N THR A 126 -18.91 0.94 10.35
CA THR A 126 -19.93 1.25 9.33
C THR A 126 -20.94 2.33 9.81
N ARG A 127 -20.84 2.79 11.05
CA ARG A 127 -21.60 3.94 11.57
C ARG A 127 -20.91 5.27 11.32
N ASP A 128 -19.60 5.23 11.06
CA ASP A 128 -18.77 6.41 10.77
C ASP A 128 -18.69 6.62 9.26
N ILE A 129 -19.59 7.45 8.74
CA ILE A 129 -19.71 7.73 7.31
C ILE A 129 -19.21 9.14 7.02
N ASP A 130 -18.22 9.24 6.14
CA ASP A 130 -17.75 10.52 5.60
C ASP A 130 -18.76 11.09 4.61
N LYS A 131 -19.56 12.05 5.06
CA LYS A 131 -20.59 12.70 4.23
C LYS A 131 -20.03 13.54 3.08
N SER A 132 -18.73 13.82 3.07
CA SER A 132 -18.08 14.53 1.95
C SER A 132 -17.84 13.66 0.75
N GLN A 133 -17.93 12.32 0.93
CA GLN A 133 -17.72 11.30 -0.10
C GLN A 133 -18.93 10.33 -0.16
N PRO A 134 -20.09 10.81 -0.68
CA PRO A 134 -21.34 10.06 -0.61
C PRO A 134 -21.32 8.74 -1.39
N GLU A 135 -20.40 8.56 -2.33
CA GLU A 135 -20.17 7.30 -3.04
C GLU A 135 -19.49 6.23 -2.17
N LEU A 136 -18.81 6.64 -1.08
CA LEU A 136 -18.13 5.76 -0.12
C LEU A 136 -18.92 5.72 1.21
N ASN A 137 -20.16 5.28 1.14
CA ASN A 137 -21.15 5.43 2.20
C ASN A 137 -21.34 4.20 3.08
N CYS A 138 -20.38 3.29 3.10
CA CYS A 138 -20.48 2.07 3.93
C CYS A 138 -19.82 2.23 5.30
N GLY A 139 -18.84 3.09 5.43
CA GLY A 139 -18.12 3.35 6.69
C GLY A 139 -16.77 4.01 6.45
N THR A 140 -15.98 4.09 7.53
CA THR A 140 -14.63 4.67 7.48
C THR A 140 -13.65 3.77 8.24
N HIS A 141 -12.49 3.50 7.63
CA HIS A 141 -11.31 3.02 8.34
C HIS A 141 -10.52 4.20 8.89
N ILE A 142 -10.03 4.05 10.10
CA ILE A 142 -9.04 4.96 10.68
C ILE A 142 -7.71 4.22 10.75
N ILE A 143 -6.70 4.70 10.04
CA ILE A 143 -5.33 4.17 10.12
C ILE A 143 -4.74 4.59 11.47
N THR A 144 -4.41 3.60 12.30
CA THR A 144 -3.95 3.79 13.67
C THR A 144 -2.45 3.65 13.83
N GLY A 145 -1.75 3.15 12.81
CA GLY A 145 -0.30 2.98 12.82
C GLY A 145 0.19 1.98 11.79
N GLY A 146 1.50 1.70 11.84
CA GLY A 146 2.15 0.75 10.95
C GLY A 146 3.56 0.38 11.42
N THR A 147 4.21 -0.52 10.67
CA THR A 147 5.58 -0.96 10.90
C THR A 147 6.47 -0.58 9.71
N GLY A 148 7.79 -0.74 9.88
CA GLY A 148 8.78 -0.50 8.83
C GLY A 148 8.61 0.85 8.17
N LYS A 149 8.44 0.89 6.84
CA LYS A 149 8.25 2.13 6.06
C LYS A 149 6.93 2.87 6.36
N TYR A 150 5.97 2.21 7.03
CA TYR A 150 4.70 2.80 7.47
C TYR A 150 4.71 3.24 8.94
N LYS A 151 5.85 3.19 9.61
CA LYS A 151 5.94 3.60 11.02
C LYS A 151 5.50 5.05 11.19
N GLY A 152 4.58 5.31 12.12
CA GLY A 152 4.02 6.64 12.36
C GLY A 152 2.92 7.07 11.40
N ILE A 153 2.44 6.16 10.53
CA ILE A 153 1.32 6.45 9.63
C ILE A 153 0.01 6.65 10.41
N THR A 154 -0.74 7.64 10.01
CA THR A 154 -2.13 7.89 10.42
C THR A 154 -2.94 8.31 9.22
N GLY A 155 -4.26 8.12 9.25
CA GLY A 155 -5.09 8.47 8.11
C GLY A 155 -6.54 8.06 8.25
N SER A 156 -7.29 8.32 7.19
CA SER A 156 -8.70 7.99 7.07
C SER A 156 -8.99 7.39 5.71
N GLU A 157 -9.85 6.37 5.68
CA GLU A 157 -10.18 5.59 4.49
C GLU A 157 -11.70 5.36 4.44
N PRO A 158 -12.51 6.33 4.03
CA PRO A 158 -13.92 6.09 3.72
C PRO A 158 -14.04 5.02 2.63
N PHE A 159 -15.06 4.16 2.73
CA PHE A 159 -15.23 3.03 1.84
C PHE A 159 -16.68 2.76 1.46
N ALA A 160 -16.86 2.07 0.31
CA ALA A 160 -18.14 1.52 -0.12
C ALA A 160 -18.15 -0.02 0.03
N CYS A 161 -19.35 -0.60 0.14
CA CYS A 161 -19.53 -2.04 0.25
C CYS A 161 -20.24 -2.56 -1.01
N ASN A 162 -19.47 -3.18 -1.90
CA ASN A 162 -19.98 -3.82 -3.12
C ASN A 162 -20.03 -5.34 -2.91
N GLY A 163 -21.10 -5.80 -2.25
CA GLY A 163 -21.30 -7.22 -1.96
C GLY A 163 -21.62 -8.03 -3.21
N MET A 164 -20.99 -9.19 -3.34
CA MET A 164 -21.36 -10.22 -4.31
C MET A 164 -22.38 -11.19 -3.69
N PRO A 165 -23.19 -11.88 -4.49
CA PRO A 165 -24.06 -12.91 -3.98
C PRO A 165 -23.25 -13.98 -3.22
N PRO A 166 -23.77 -14.51 -2.10
CA PRO A 166 -23.14 -15.63 -1.40
C PRO A 166 -22.94 -16.83 -2.33
N LEU A 167 -21.82 -17.52 -2.21
CA LEU A 167 -21.60 -18.77 -2.94
C LEU A 167 -22.51 -19.87 -2.35
N ALA A 168 -23.21 -20.61 -3.19
CA ALA A 168 -24.12 -21.65 -2.73
C ALA A 168 -23.35 -22.82 -2.10
N GLY A 169 -23.76 -23.24 -0.89
CA GLY A 169 -23.26 -24.46 -0.26
C GLY A 169 -21.92 -24.37 0.44
N ASP A 170 -21.36 -23.16 0.65
CA ASP A 170 -20.00 -22.95 1.15
C ASP A 170 -19.88 -22.46 2.59
N GLY A 171 -20.93 -22.59 3.38
CA GLY A 171 -20.89 -22.18 4.79
C GLY A 171 -20.98 -20.68 5.02
N GLY A 172 -21.48 -19.90 4.05
CA GLY A 172 -21.72 -18.46 4.20
C GLY A 172 -20.54 -17.58 3.79
N LEU A 173 -19.64 -18.09 2.96
CA LEU A 173 -18.59 -17.24 2.35
C LEU A 173 -19.24 -16.18 1.45
N THR A 174 -18.73 -14.96 1.55
CA THR A 174 -19.18 -13.83 0.73
C THR A 174 -17.98 -13.08 0.20
N ALA A 175 -17.89 -12.88 -1.11
CA ALA A 175 -16.90 -12.02 -1.72
C ALA A 175 -17.41 -10.57 -1.76
N MET A 176 -16.50 -9.63 -1.60
CA MET A 176 -16.77 -8.19 -1.69
C MET A 176 -15.60 -7.46 -2.31
N ASP A 177 -15.90 -6.55 -3.22
CA ASP A 177 -14.99 -5.49 -3.63
C ASP A 177 -15.31 -4.25 -2.80
N ILE A 178 -14.32 -3.80 -2.04
CA ILE A 178 -14.44 -2.64 -1.16
C ILE A 178 -13.56 -1.51 -1.69
N PRO A 179 -14.12 -0.57 -2.47
CA PRO A 179 -13.42 0.63 -2.89
C PRO A 179 -13.22 1.57 -1.69
N HIS A 180 -12.02 2.16 -1.64
CA HIS A 180 -11.60 3.12 -0.64
C HIS A 180 -11.03 4.38 -1.30
N ASN A 181 -11.06 5.49 -0.57
CA ASN A 181 -10.28 6.67 -0.89
C ASN A 181 -9.47 7.08 0.34
N THR A 182 -8.21 6.64 0.38
CA THR A 182 -7.35 6.81 1.55
C THR A 182 -6.63 8.13 1.52
N SER A 183 -6.62 8.83 2.65
CA SER A 183 -5.71 9.92 2.93
C SER A 183 -4.81 9.55 4.11
N TRP A 184 -3.50 9.83 4.02
CA TRP A 184 -2.54 9.47 5.05
C TRP A 184 -1.47 10.53 5.26
N GLU A 185 -0.85 10.46 6.45
CA GLU A 185 0.36 11.17 6.82
C GLU A 185 1.26 10.24 7.65
N ILE A 186 2.57 10.19 7.32
CA ILE A 186 3.61 9.47 8.07
C ILE A 186 4.41 10.51 8.85
N LYS A 187 4.36 10.43 10.18
CA LYS A 187 5.13 11.30 11.08
C LYS A 187 6.36 10.57 11.58
N ASN A 188 7.53 11.10 11.29
CA ASN A 188 8.81 10.63 11.77
C ASN A 188 9.07 11.06 13.21
#